data_259160a80cbd51951ff218c764931cc8
#
_entry.id   259160a80cbd51951ff218c764931cc8
#
_cell.length_a   1.000
_cell.length_b   1.000
_cell.length_c   1.000
_cell.angle_alpha   90.00
_cell.angle_beta   90.00
_cell.angle_gamma   90.00
#
_symmetry.space_group_name_H-M   'P 1'
#
loop_
_entity.id
_entity.type
_entity.pdbx_description
1 polymer ?
#
loop_
_entity_poly.entity_id
_entity_poly.type
_entity_poly.pdbx_seq_one_letter_code
_entity_poly.pdbx_strand_id
1 'polypeptide(L)'
;MMNSENLPSYDDEKFETAFQAVLQLKKRDYPSYVGGMKVASGIEFVVNSPIDSTIVYGTFQEPEDGTTDYAVEVALKVHPTWAGTPLNDRKIFFENLLEMVKNQRYRLAAAVLISAGMTRRESVAEVDRLIEVISTECTRSKDLPKGKTGVWGIITSYNSPLASPVGHAAAAMIAGNTVVVMPSRNCPMPVYMLYEMMENVGLPSGVMNLIIDRKNTSYVKLANDARLEGVVISGSAEYLEDMIFLQVDDELKVLNEIKGMSPIIVHKPGDVKAAALDIISSAFSFSGQRLFSTSKIIVTAEDSNKLVNAILEKVKELKIGDPAEADVFAGPLISAANAAKFTKTMDSVKGNILYGAKKVEGEFTQNGSYYTPAILTGLSEDNDLLYMDPGLPVLCIKTVQTVDEAFEELEETECGLCAGIMTKDPRLIERFLSEADVLNKFVNESSLSLRPAVYARAEEFLK
;
A
#
# COMPACT_ATOMS: atom_id res chain seq x y z
N MET A 1 -24.19 4.38 -10.58
CA MET A 1 -23.33 4.05 -9.42
C MET A 1 -22.29 3.07 -9.94
N MET A 2 -21.01 3.44 -9.89
CA MET A 2 -19.93 2.50 -10.24
C MET A 2 -20.00 1.32 -9.29
N ASN A 3 -19.80 0.12 -9.83
CA ASN A 3 -19.84 -1.12 -9.04
C ASN A 3 -18.78 -1.05 -7.93
N SER A 4 -19.25 -0.72 -6.74
CA SER A 4 -18.46 -0.73 -5.51
C SER A 4 -18.44 -2.12 -4.87
N GLU A 5 -18.77 -3.16 -5.65
CA GLU A 5 -18.95 -4.53 -5.14
C GLU A 5 -17.67 -5.14 -4.57
N ASN A 6 -16.50 -4.62 -4.98
CA ASN A 6 -15.20 -5.09 -4.50
C ASN A 6 -14.68 -4.37 -3.24
N LEU A 7 -15.37 -3.33 -2.76
CA LEU A 7 -15.03 -2.65 -1.52
C LEU A 7 -16.06 -2.94 -0.43
N PRO A 8 -15.63 -3.05 0.85
CA PRO A 8 -16.52 -3.43 1.93
C PRO A 8 -17.64 -2.40 2.14
N SER A 9 -18.79 -2.90 2.55
CA SER A 9 -19.84 -2.05 3.09
C SER A 9 -19.42 -1.51 4.48
N TYR A 10 -19.88 -0.32 4.82
CA TYR A 10 -19.61 0.29 6.11
C TYR A 10 -20.84 1.05 6.61
N ASP A 11 -20.87 1.33 7.91
CA ASP A 11 -21.88 2.12 8.58
C ASP A 11 -21.46 3.59 8.57
N ASP A 12 -22.14 4.40 7.78
CA ASP A 12 -21.83 5.82 7.59
C ASP A 12 -21.86 6.63 8.89
N GLU A 13 -22.82 6.37 9.78
CA GLU A 13 -22.97 7.12 11.04
C GLU A 13 -21.83 6.81 12.01
N LYS A 14 -21.46 5.53 12.13
CA LYS A 14 -20.33 5.11 12.96
C LYS A 14 -19.01 5.62 12.39
N PHE A 15 -18.85 5.62 11.06
CA PHE A 15 -17.67 6.17 10.41
C PHE A 15 -17.55 7.65 10.70
N GLU A 16 -18.63 8.43 10.48
CA GLU A 16 -18.65 9.88 10.72
C GLU A 16 -18.31 10.22 12.17
N THR A 17 -18.91 9.51 13.11
CA THR A 17 -18.62 9.68 14.55
C THR A 17 -17.12 9.46 14.83
N ALA A 18 -16.54 8.40 14.27
CA ALA A 18 -15.13 8.07 14.44
C ALA A 18 -14.22 9.11 13.74
N PHE A 19 -14.60 9.57 12.55
CA PHE A 19 -13.88 10.58 11.80
C PHE A 19 -13.78 11.90 12.57
N GLN A 20 -14.89 12.39 13.10
CA GLN A 20 -14.90 13.59 13.93
C GLN A 20 -14.06 13.44 15.20
N ALA A 21 -14.10 12.26 15.84
CA ALA A 21 -13.28 11.98 17.01
C ALA A 21 -11.78 11.98 16.70
N VAL A 22 -11.36 11.44 15.55
CA VAL A 22 -9.94 11.43 15.14
C VAL A 22 -9.48 12.82 14.74
N LEU A 23 -10.31 13.65 14.10
CA LEU A 23 -9.99 15.04 13.80
C LEU A 23 -9.67 15.88 15.04
N GLN A 24 -10.19 15.51 16.22
CA GLN A 24 -9.86 16.20 17.47
C GLN A 24 -8.46 15.84 18.00
N LEU A 25 -7.79 14.81 17.48
CA LEU A 25 -6.43 14.40 17.88
C LEU A 25 -5.31 15.27 17.28
N LYS A 26 -5.64 16.28 16.50
CA LYS A 26 -4.73 17.14 15.74
C LYS A 26 -3.61 17.85 16.53
N LYS A 27 -3.71 17.89 17.86
CA LYS A 27 -2.67 18.48 18.74
C LYS A 27 -1.92 17.41 19.54
N ARG A 28 -2.07 16.15 19.21
CA ARG A 28 -1.46 15.07 19.95
C ARG A 28 -0.01 14.89 19.52
N ASP A 29 0.86 14.65 20.49
CA ASP A 29 2.25 14.25 20.30
C ASP A 29 2.37 12.76 20.03
N TYR A 30 3.21 12.43 19.04
CA TYR A 30 3.47 11.07 18.61
C TYR A 30 4.99 10.78 18.62
N PRO A 31 5.59 10.50 19.81
CA PRO A 31 6.98 10.09 19.92
C PRO A 31 7.17 8.67 19.40
N SER A 32 8.40 8.29 19.07
CA SER A 32 8.74 6.89 18.79
C SER A 32 8.61 6.03 20.04
N TYR A 33 8.51 4.70 19.88
CA TYR A 33 8.48 3.74 20.97
C TYR A 33 9.66 2.77 20.86
N VAL A 34 10.49 2.70 21.90
CA VAL A 34 11.58 1.75 22.02
C VAL A 34 11.51 1.07 23.39
N GLY A 35 11.45 -0.26 23.39
CA GLY A 35 11.34 -1.03 24.61
C GLY A 35 10.07 -0.77 25.42
N GLY A 36 8.96 -0.41 24.77
CA GLY A 36 7.71 0.00 25.41
C GLY A 36 7.73 1.41 26.00
N MET A 37 8.82 2.17 25.83
CA MET A 37 8.94 3.54 26.32
C MET A 37 8.86 4.54 25.17
N LYS A 38 8.23 5.67 25.44
CA LYS A 38 8.20 6.82 24.54
C LYS A 38 9.59 7.46 24.49
N VAL A 39 10.13 7.62 23.28
CA VAL A 39 11.41 8.27 23.01
C VAL A 39 11.15 9.57 22.26
N ALA A 40 11.52 10.70 22.84
CA ALA A 40 11.35 12.02 22.29
C ALA A 40 12.69 12.77 22.28
N SER A 41 13.09 13.31 21.15
CA SER A 41 14.32 14.10 21.00
C SER A 41 14.15 15.58 21.38
N GLY A 42 12.90 16.04 21.48
CA GLY A 42 12.58 17.46 21.57
C GLY A 42 12.61 18.21 20.23
N ILE A 43 12.93 17.54 19.12
CA ILE A 43 12.81 18.07 17.76
C ILE A 43 11.51 17.61 17.17
N GLU A 44 10.58 18.53 17.00
CA GLU A 44 9.23 18.23 16.50
C GLU A 44 9.11 18.48 15.00
N PHE A 45 8.25 17.68 14.36
CA PHE A 45 7.77 17.95 13.02
C PHE A 45 6.27 17.70 12.93
N VAL A 46 5.60 18.50 12.12
CA VAL A 46 4.18 18.33 11.87
C VAL A 46 3.96 17.54 10.59
N VAL A 47 2.90 16.76 10.57
CA VAL A 47 2.42 16.09 9.36
C VAL A 47 1.03 16.61 9.02
N ASN A 48 0.90 17.12 7.80
CA ASN A 48 -0.33 17.69 7.30
C ASN A 48 -1.12 16.63 6.52
N SER A 49 -2.42 16.73 6.58
CA SER A 49 -3.29 15.84 5.81
C SER A 49 -3.15 16.12 4.30
N PRO A 50 -3.09 15.09 3.44
CA PRO A 50 -3.14 15.30 2.01
C PRO A 50 -4.50 15.82 1.52
N ILE A 51 -5.54 15.67 2.34
CA ILE A 51 -6.90 16.15 2.05
C ILE A 51 -6.93 17.67 1.98
N ASP A 52 -6.35 18.30 3.00
CA ASP A 52 -6.18 19.73 3.11
C ASP A 52 -4.88 20.02 3.89
N SER A 53 -3.92 20.65 3.25
CA SER A 53 -2.60 20.94 3.83
C SER A 53 -2.65 21.90 5.03
N THR A 54 -3.78 22.51 5.32
CA THR A 54 -3.99 23.30 6.54
C THR A 54 -4.35 22.45 7.76
N ILE A 55 -4.74 21.20 7.55
CA ILE A 55 -5.06 20.24 8.61
C ILE A 55 -3.78 19.57 9.10
N VAL A 56 -3.24 20.02 10.22
CA VAL A 56 -2.19 19.31 10.95
C VAL A 56 -2.86 18.20 11.76
N TYR A 57 -2.61 16.93 11.42
CA TYR A 57 -3.23 15.82 12.13
C TYR A 57 -2.40 15.27 13.29
N GLY A 58 -1.12 15.65 13.38
CA GLY A 58 -0.26 15.26 14.49
C GLY A 58 1.07 16.00 14.52
N THR A 59 1.65 16.09 15.72
CA THR A 59 3.03 16.51 15.96
C THR A 59 3.84 15.25 16.28
N PHE A 60 4.88 15.01 15.53
CA PHE A 60 5.75 13.86 15.66
C PHE A 60 7.12 14.29 16.14
N GLN A 61 7.84 13.39 16.82
CA GLN A 61 9.17 13.66 17.34
C GLN A 61 10.21 13.00 16.43
N GLU A 62 11.19 13.78 15.92
CA GLU A 62 12.34 13.17 15.24
C GLU A 62 13.12 12.31 16.25
N PRO A 63 13.58 11.11 15.89
CA PRO A 63 14.41 10.33 16.76
C PRO A 63 15.81 10.99 16.89
N GLU A 64 16.43 10.87 18.06
CA GLU A 64 17.84 11.23 18.21
C GLU A 64 18.75 10.32 17.40
N ASP A 65 19.93 10.81 17.05
CA ASP A 65 20.96 9.97 16.45
C ASP A 65 21.26 8.78 17.36
N GLY A 66 21.23 7.56 16.79
CA GLY A 66 21.39 6.32 17.54
C GLY A 66 20.10 5.67 18.03
N THR A 67 18.92 6.31 17.90
CA THR A 67 17.64 5.70 18.33
C THR A 67 17.33 4.43 17.55
N THR A 68 17.60 4.39 16.24
CA THR A 68 17.41 3.20 15.42
C THR A 68 18.32 2.05 15.86
N ASP A 69 19.59 2.34 16.13
CA ASP A 69 20.55 1.39 16.65
C ASP A 69 20.13 0.85 18.03
N TYR A 70 19.70 1.73 18.93
CA TYR A 70 19.17 1.34 20.23
C TYR A 70 17.89 0.48 20.11
N ALA A 71 17.02 0.75 19.17
CA ALA A 71 15.83 -0.07 18.93
C ALA A 71 16.19 -1.51 18.49
N VAL A 72 17.20 -1.65 17.63
CA VAL A 72 17.73 -2.97 17.25
C VAL A 72 18.36 -3.68 18.45
N GLU A 73 19.14 -3.00 19.28
CA GLU A 73 19.73 -3.58 20.50
C GLU A 73 18.64 -4.08 21.47
N VAL A 74 17.60 -3.29 21.69
CA VAL A 74 16.47 -3.66 22.55
C VAL A 74 15.74 -4.89 21.96
N ALA A 75 15.50 -4.91 20.66
CA ALA A 75 14.87 -6.03 19.98
C ALA A 75 15.69 -7.31 20.11
N LEU A 76 17.01 -7.25 19.91
CA LEU A 76 17.93 -8.37 20.10
C LEU A 76 17.92 -8.92 21.54
N LYS A 77 17.91 -8.03 22.52
CA LYS A 77 17.87 -8.40 23.94
C LYS A 77 16.60 -9.15 24.32
N VAL A 78 15.46 -8.75 23.77
CA VAL A 78 14.14 -9.32 24.08
C VAL A 78 13.85 -10.58 23.25
N HIS A 79 14.44 -10.69 22.07
CA HIS A 79 14.20 -11.76 21.12
C HIS A 79 14.24 -13.18 21.76
N PRO A 80 15.25 -13.59 22.56
CA PRO A 80 15.27 -14.97 23.11
C PRO A 80 14.04 -15.30 23.95
N THR A 81 13.52 -14.32 24.69
CA THR A 81 12.33 -14.50 25.53
C THR A 81 11.08 -14.65 24.66
N TRP A 82 10.93 -13.80 23.63
CA TRP A 82 9.80 -13.88 22.73
C TRP A 82 9.83 -15.14 21.86
N ALA A 83 10.97 -15.50 21.31
CA ALA A 83 11.16 -16.76 20.55
C ALA A 83 10.86 -18.00 21.38
N GLY A 84 11.16 -17.97 22.70
CA GLY A 84 10.83 -19.02 23.64
C GLY A 84 9.36 -19.07 24.06
N THR A 85 8.55 -18.04 23.76
CA THR A 85 7.12 -18.03 24.03
C THR A 85 6.42 -19.05 23.13
N PRO A 86 5.57 -19.94 23.69
CA PRO A 86 4.83 -20.91 22.87
C PRO A 86 4.06 -20.25 21.72
N LEU A 87 4.05 -20.89 20.55
CA LEU A 87 3.33 -20.38 19.37
C LEU A 87 1.87 -20.03 19.69
N ASN A 88 1.20 -20.88 20.47
CA ASN A 88 -0.20 -20.65 20.84
C ASN A 88 -0.37 -19.36 21.65
N ASP A 89 0.55 -19.05 22.55
CA ASP A 89 0.46 -17.82 23.36
C ASP A 89 0.71 -16.57 22.50
N ARG A 90 1.65 -16.65 21.53
CA ARG A 90 1.84 -15.59 20.54
C ARG A 90 0.59 -15.38 19.70
N LYS A 91 -0.11 -16.44 19.29
CA LYS A 91 -1.38 -16.36 18.55
C LYS A 91 -2.51 -15.74 19.38
N ILE A 92 -2.66 -16.14 20.64
CA ILE A 92 -3.66 -15.56 21.57
C ILE A 92 -3.48 -14.06 21.68
N PHE A 93 -2.24 -13.55 21.73
CA PHE A 93 -1.98 -12.11 21.70
C PHE A 93 -2.59 -11.45 20.46
N PHE A 94 -2.39 -12.02 19.27
CA PHE A 94 -2.94 -11.48 18.02
C PHE A 94 -4.46 -11.67 17.90
N GLU A 95 -5.03 -12.72 18.45
CA GLU A 95 -6.49 -12.90 18.52
C GLU A 95 -7.14 -11.83 19.40
N ASN A 96 -6.53 -11.48 20.53
CA ASN A 96 -6.97 -10.37 21.38
C ASN A 96 -6.83 -9.01 20.67
N LEU A 97 -5.73 -8.82 19.93
CA LEU A 97 -5.56 -7.62 19.10
C LEU A 97 -6.63 -7.52 18.03
N LEU A 98 -6.95 -8.62 17.35
CA LEU A 98 -8.01 -8.67 16.32
C LEU A 98 -9.38 -8.21 16.87
N GLU A 99 -9.74 -8.64 18.07
CA GLU A 99 -11.00 -8.18 18.69
C GLU A 99 -10.97 -6.68 18.97
N MET A 100 -9.84 -6.13 19.42
CA MET A 100 -9.69 -4.69 19.62
C MET A 100 -9.74 -3.92 18.29
N VAL A 101 -9.07 -4.41 17.23
CA VAL A 101 -9.09 -3.80 15.90
C VAL A 101 -10.51 -3.80 15.32
N LYS A 102 -11.25 -4.90 15.42
CA LYS A 102 -12.65 -4.97 14.98
C LYS A 102 -13.52 -3.93 15.71
N ASN A 103 -13.35 -3.79 17.01
CA ASN A 103 -14.09 -2.82 17.83
C ASN A 103 -13.71 -1.35 17.50
N GLN A 104 -12.48 -1.11 17.07
CA GLN A 104 -11.95 0.22 16.72
C GLN A 104 -11.85 0.43 15.19
N ARG A 105 -12.51 -0.41 14.38
CA ARG A 105 -12.40 -0.47 12.91
C ARG A 105 -12.57 0.91 12.27
N TYR A 106 -13.62 1.63 12.62
CA TYR A 106 -13.87 2.95 12.01
C TYR A 106 -12.91 4.03 12.52
N ARG A 107 -12.40 3.90 13.74
CA ARG A 107 -11.40 4.83 14.25
C ARG A 107 -10.06 4.70 13.53
N LEU A 108 -9.61 3.46 13.26
CA LEU A 108 -8.44 3.20 12.44
C LEU A 108 -8.66 3.63 10.98
N ALA A 109 -9.83 3.35 10.42
CA ALA A 109 -10.16 3.77 9.06
C ALA A 109 -10.19 5.31 8.94
N ALA A 110 -10.73 6.03 9.92
CA ALA A 110 -10.68 7.49 9.95
C ALA A 110 -9.23 8.03 10.03
N ALA A 111 -8.35 7.35 10.78
CA ALA A 111 -6.93 7.70 10.82
C ALA A 111 -6.24 7.49 9.46
N VAL A 112 -6.56 6.41 8.75
CA VAL A 112 -6.09 6.14 7.39
C VAL A 112 -6.58 7.22 6.43
N LEU A 113 -7.88 7.54 6.45
CA LEU A 113 -8.46 8.59 5.60
C LEU A 113 -7.76 9.93 5.81
N ILE A 114 -7.63 10.39 7.05
CA ILE A 114 -7.06 11.71 7.38
C ILE A 114 -5.57 11.77 6.99
N SER A 115 -4.82 10.69 7.20
CA SER A 115 -3.37 10.70 7.01
C SER A 115 -2.91 10.32 5.60
N ALA A 116 -3.68 9.51 4.88
CA ALA A 116 -3.32 9.05 3.54
C ALA A 116 -4.22 9.63 2.42
N GLY A 117 -5.40 10.18 2.74
CA GLY A 117 -6.35 10.69 1.74
C GLY A 117 -7.12 9.60 1.02
N MET A 118 -7.17 8.38 1.56
CA MET A 118 -8.03 7.30 1.07
C MET A 118 -9.49 7.63 1.31
N THR A 119 -10.39 7.25 0.41
CA THR A 119 -11.83 7.39 0.61
C THR A 119 -12.32 6.57 1.81
N ARG A 120 -13.55 6.84 2.30
CA ARG A 120 -14.16 6.06 3.40
C ARG A 120 -14.08 4.56 3.16
N ARG A 121 -14.46 4.12 1.95
CA ARG A 121 -14.48 2.70 1.59
C ARG A 121 -13.07 2.11 1.52
N GLU A 122 -12.14 2.82 0.94
CA GLU A 122 -10.74 2.37 0.85
C GLU A 122 -10.09 2.30 2.23
N SER A 123 -10.36 3.27 3.10
CA SER A 123 -9.84 3.29 4.47
C SER A 123 -10.38 2.14 5.30
N VAL A 124 -11.67 1.83 5.14
CA VAL A 124 -12.28 0.66 5.78
C VAL A 124 -11.70 -0.64 5.23
N ALA A 125 -11.52 -0.72 3.89
CA ALA A 125 -10.89 -1.88 3.24
C ALA A 125 -9.46 -2.11 3.73
N GLU A 126 -8.70 -1.05 4.01
CA GLU A 126 -7.34 -1.14 4.55
C GLU A 126 -7.31 -1.76 5.95
N VAL A 127 -8.27 -1.41 6.81
CA VAL A 127 -8.42 -2.03 8.14
C VAL A 127 -8.90 -3.48 8.03
N ASP A 128 -9.87 -3.76 7.15
CA ASP A 128 -10.36 -5.12 6.92
C ASP A 128 -9.26 -6.03 6.39
N ARG A 129 -8.38 -5.50 5.54
CA ARG A 129 -7.21 -6.21 5.05
C ARG A 129 -6.26 -6.58 6.18
N LEU A 130 -5.98 -5.67 7.11
CA LEU A 130 -5.19 -5.97 8.30
C LEU A 130 -5.82 -7.11 9.11
N ILE A 131 -7.14 -7.05 9.33
CA ILE A 131 -7.89 -8.10 10.05
C ILE A 131 -7.72 -9.44 9.34
N GLU A 132 -7.85 -9.47 8.03
CA GLU A 132 -7.70 -10.67 7.20
C GLU A 132 -6.29 -11.25 7.29
N VAL A 133 -5.27 -10.42 7.17
CA VAL A 133 -3.86 -10.85 7.25
C VAL A 133 -3.57 -11.50 8.58
N ILE A 134 -3.82 -10.81 9.69
CA ILE A 134 -3.55 -11.34 11.04
C ILE A 134 -4.37 -12.62 11.30
N SER A 135 -5.66 -12.63 10.94
CA SER A 135 -6.53 -13.79 11.11
C SER A 135 -6.03 -15.00 10.31
N THR A 136 -5.58 -14.76 9.08
CA THR A 136 -5.02 -15.80 8.22
C THR A 136 -3.74 -16.38 8.81
N GLU A 137 -2.82 -15.54 9.29
CA GLU A 137 -1.58 -15.99 9.91
C GLU A 137 -1.83 -16.76 11.22
N CYS A 138 -2.74 -16.31 12.05
CA CYS A 138 -3.16 -17.05 13.25
C CYS A 138 -3.73 -18.45 12.91
N THR A 139 -4.42 -18.58 11.78
CA THR A 139 -5.03 -19.84 11.35
C THR A 139 -4.03 -20.77 10.68
N ARG A 140 -3.17 -20.25 9.79
CA ARG A 140 -2.18 -21.02 9.02
C ARG A 140 -1.05 -21.56 9.89
N SER A 141 -0.57 -20.77 10.84
CA SER A 141 0.58 -21.09 11.69
C SER A 141 0.23 -22.16 12.73
N LYS A 142 -0.30 -23.31 12.27
CA LYS A 142 -0.55 -24.45 13.18
C LYS A 142 0.73 -25.19 13.53
N ASP A 143 1.59 -25.36 12.53
CA ASP A 143 2.87 -26.03 12.63
C ASP A 143 3.90 -25.25 11.82
N LEU A 144 4.50 -24.23 12.42
CA LEU A 144 5.60 -23.52 11.77
C LEU A 144 6.83 -24.44 11.66
N PRO A 145 7.53 -24.45 10.51
CA PRO A 145 8.76 -25.20 10.37
C PRO A 145 9.79 -24.68 11.39
N LYS A 146 10.72 -25.54 11.78
CA LYS A 146 11.87 -25.09 12.59
C LYS A 146 12.77 -24.23 11.70
N GLY A 147 13.06 -23.03 12.16
CA GLY A 147 13.94 -22.09 11.48
C GLY A 147 14.60 -21.14 12.46
N LYS A 148 15.62 -20.44 12.00
CA LYS A 148 16.28 -19.40 12.78
C LYS A 148 15.39 -18.17 12.85
N THR A 149 15.22 -17.61 14.03
CA THR A 149 14.52 -16.36 14.29
C THR A 149 15.48 -15.30 14.81
N GLY A 150 15.13 -14.03 14.71
CA GLY A 150 15.96 -12.92 15.16
C GLY A 150 15.20 -11.61 15.14
N VAL A 151 15.86 -10.55 14.70
CA VAL A 151 15.27 -9.22 14.56
C VAL A 151 15.02 -8.91 13.10
N TRP A 152 13.84 -8.40 12.79
CA TRP A 152 13.48 -7.94 11.45
C TRP A 152 13.22 -6.44 11.41
N GLY A 153 13.78 -5.78 10.39
CA GLY A 153 13.42 -4.41 10.01
C GLY A 153 12.18 -4.43 9.13
N ILE A 154 11.22 -3.53 9.37
CA ILE A 154 10.02 -3.40 8.54
C ILE A 154 9.87 -1.94 8.13
N ILE A 155 10.14 -1.67 6.86
CA ILE A 155 10.14 -0.34 6.27
C ILE A 155 9.04 -0.29 5.22
N THR A 156 8.06 0.61 5.40
CA THR A 156 6.90 0.66 4.51
C THR A 156 6.57 2.07 4.05
N SER A 157 5.92 2.14 2.89
CA SER A 157 5.43 3.39 2.32
C SER A 157 3.94 3.63 2.61
N TYR A 158 3.41 4.73 2.08
CA TYR A 158 2.01 5.13 2.24
C TYR A 158 1.02 4.34 1.38
N ASN A 159 1.47 3.49 0.49
CA ASN A 159 0.62 2.75 -0.47
C ASN A 159 -0.33 1.75 0.20
N SER A 160 0.07 1.24 1.37
CA SER A 160 -0.75 0.46 2.31
C SER A 160 -0.34 0.85 3.73
N PRO A 161 -0.92 1.97 4.27
CA PRO A 161 -0.36 2.67 5.44
C PRO A 161 -0.57 1.95 6.76
N LEU A 162 -1.39 0.91 6.80
CA LEU A 162 -1.70 0.16 8.01
C LEU A 162 -1.47 -1.35 7.82
N ALA A 163 -2.03 -1.93 6.77
CA ALA A 163 -2.02 -3.38 6.59
C ALA A 163 -0.62 -3.91 6.24
N SER A 164 0.18 -3.20 5.44
CA SER A 164 1.55 -3.62 5.13
C SER A 164 2.46 -3.59 6.37
N PRO A 165 2.67 -2.46 7.06
CA PRO A 165 3.60 -2.43 8.20
C PRO A 165 3.21 -3.40 9.31
N VAL A 166 1.92 -3.48 9.63
CA VAL A 166 1.45 -4.29 10.76
C VAL A 166 1.25 -5.75 10.39
N GLY A 167 0.84 -6.03 9.16
CA GLY A 167 0.72 -7.40 8.65
C GLY A 167 2.06 -8.12 8.65
N HIS A 168 3.11 -7.47 8.13
CA HIS A 168 4.47 -8.03 8.19
C HIS A 168 4.99 -8.15 9.63
N ALA A 169 4.75 -7.15 10.47
CA ALA A 169 5.12 -7.23 11.88
C ALA A 169 4.43 -8.41 12.58
N ALA A 170 3.13 -8.60 12.34
CA ALA A 170 2.38 -9.71 12.92
C ALA A 170 2.90 -11.07 12.46
N ALA A 171 3.16 -11.24 11.15
CA ALA A 171 3.71 -12.47 10.60
C ALA A 171 5.09 -12.80 11.21
N ALA A 172 5.99 -11.81 11.27
CA ALA A 172 7.30 -11.95 11.90
C ALA A 172 7.20 -12.33 13.38
N MET A 173 6.33 -11.62 14.13
CA MET A 173 6.16 -11.85 15.56
C MET A 173 5.50 -13.20 15.86
N ILE A 174 4.53 -13.64 15.04
CA ILE A 174 3.93 -14.99 15.14
C ILE A 174 5.01 -16.05 14.91
N ALA A 175 5.93 -15.83 13.96
CA ALA A 175 7.06 -16.75 13.74
C ALA A 175 8.06 -16.80 14.92
N GLY A 176 8.03 -15.81 15.82
CA GLY A 176 8.91 -15.73 17.00
C GLY A 176 10.01 -14.70 16.89
N ASN A 177 9.96 -13.83 15.86
CA ASN A 177 10.90 -12.72 15.70
C ASN A 177 10.47 -11.51 16.52
N THR A 178 11.41 -10.62 16.80
CA THR A 178 11.15 -9.25 17.24
C THR A 178 11.34 -8.30 16.07
N VAL A 179 10.70 -7.12 16.13
CA VAL A 179 10.67 -6.23 14.98
C VAL A 179 10.99 -4.77 15.34
N VAL A 180 11.61 -4.07 14.38
CA VAL A 180 11.72 -2.61 14.35
C VAL A 180 10.93 -2.12 13.15
N VAL A 181 9.86 -1.38 13.41
CA VAL A 181 8.92 -0.93 12.38
C VAL A 181 9.12 0.55 12.12
N MET A 182 9.30 0.90 10.86
CA MET A 182 9.38 2.27 10.37
C MET A 182 8.26 2.50 9.33
N PRO A 183 7.11 3.03 9.74
CA PRO A 183 6.01 3.33 8.83
C PRO A 183 6.35 4.53 7.94
N SER A 184 5.52 4.73 6.92
CA SER A 184 5.64 5.91 6.06
C SER A 184 5.64 7.21 6.86
N ARG A 185 6.61 8.07 6.59
CA ARG A 185 6.68 9.45 7.15
C ARG A 185 5.49 10.33 6.76
N ASN A 186 4.79 9.99 5.67
CA ASN A 186 3.62 10.75 5.20
C ASN A 186 2.34 10.38 5.95
N CYS A 187 2.27 9.19 6.55
CA CYS A 187 1.06 8.71 7.23
C CYS A 187 1.38 7.77 8.42
N PRO A 188 2.14 8.22 9.42
CA PRO A 188 2.55 7.37 10.54
C PRO A 188 1.44 7.12 11.57
N MET A 189 0.40 7.98 11.63
CA MET A 189 -0.64 7.93 12.67
C MET A 189 -1.38 6.59 12.77
N PRO A 190 -1.79 5.91 11.68
CA PRO A 190 -2.53 4.64 11.80
C PRO A 190 -1.71 3.56 12.51
N VAL A 191 -0.42 3.44 12.18
CA VAL A 191 0.48 2.45 12.82
C VAL A 191 0.72 2.80 14.28
N TYR A 192 0.88 4.09 14.59
CA TYR A 192 1.02 4.55 15.96
C TYR A 192 -0.20 4.19 16.82
N MET A 193 -1.40 4.47 16.31
CA MET A 193 -2.64 4.12 17.02
C MET A 193 -2.76 2.61 17.24
N LEU A 194 -2.33 1.82 16.27
CA LEU A 194 -2.34 0.37 16.40
C LEU A 194 -1.29 -0.13 17.41
N TYR A 195 -0.10 0.48 17.44
CA TYR A 195 0.90 0.17 18.45
C TYR A 195 0.35 0.35 19.88
N GLU A 196 -0.38 1.45 20.12
CA GLU A 196 -1.05 1.65 21.42
C GLU A 196 -2.13 0.59 21.70
N MET A 197 -2.82 0.11 20.67
CA MET A 197 -3.76 -1.02 20.84
C MET A 197 -3.01 -2.32 21.21
N MET A 198 -1.84 -2.55 20.61
CA MET A 198 -0.97 -3.69 20.98
C MET A 198 -0.51 -3.60 22.45
N GLU A 199 -0.09 -2.41 22.91
CA GLU A 199 0.25 -2.21 24.33
C GLU A 199 -0.94 -2.53 25.25
N ASN A 200 -2.14 -2.08 24.87
CA ASN A 200 -3.38 -2.32 25.66
C ASN A 200 -3.76 -3.80 25.75
N VAL A 201 -3.41 -4.63 24.77
CA VAL A 201 -3.62 -6.09 24.82
C VAL A 201 -2.41 -6.86 25.36
N GLY A 202 -1.40 -6.16 25.86
CA GLY A 202 -0.26 -6.74 26.56
C GLY A 202 0.94 -7.08 25.70
N LEU A 203 1.27 -6.24 24.69
CA LEU A 203 2.52 -6.37 23.93
C LEU A 203 3.72 -6.36 24.88
N PRO A 204 4.57 -7.40 24.89
CA PRO A 204 5.77 -7.36 25.74
C PRO A 204 6.73 -6.28 25.25
N SER A 205 7.28 -5.51 26.18
CA SER A 205 8.19 -4.39 25.90
C SER A 205 9.37 -4.82 25.03
N GLY A 206 9.59 -4.15 23.91
CA GLY A 206 10.70 -4.39 22.99
C GLY A 206 10.48 -5.50 21.94
N VAL A 207 9.37 -6.22 21.99
CA VAL A 207 9.02 -7.20 20.92
C VAL A 207 8.73 -6.48 19.61
N MET A 208 8.04 -5.36 19.66
CA MET A 208 7.94 -4.39 18.57
C MET A 208 8.46 -3.04 19.03
N ASN A 209 9.32 -2.43 18.24
CA ASN A 209 9.80 -1.06 18.41
C ASN A 209 9.29 -0.24 17.22
N LEU A 210 8.77 0.95 17.48
CA LEU A 210 8.18 1.82 16.47
C LEU A 210 9.01 3.09 16.34
N ILE A 211 9.68 3.29 15.21
CA ILE A 211 10.46 4.48 14.89
C ILE A 211 9.72 5.31 13.86
N ILE A 212 9.45 6.57 14.22
CA ILE A 212 8.82 7.54 13.33
C ILE A 212 9.86 8.61 13.00
N ASP A 213 10.27 8.64 11.73
CA ASP A 213 11.26 9.62 11.27
C ASP A 213 10.83 10.19 9.91
N ARG A 214 11.22 11.42 9.64
CA ARG A 214 11.05 12.04 8.32
C ARG A 214 12.32 12.00 7.47
N LYS A 215 13.48 11.65 8.06
CA LYS A 215 14.78 11.61 7.39
C LYS A 215 15.02 10.23 6.79
N ASN A 216 15.54 10.17 5.57
CA ASN A 216 15.93 8.92 4.93
C ASN A 216 17.05 8.18 5.69
N THR A 217 17.87 8.91 6.47
CA THR A 217 19.02 8.34 7.16
C THR A 217 18.69 7.23 8.14
N SER A 218 17.58 7.31 8.87
CA SER A 218 17.16 6.26 9.80
C SER A 218 16.66 5.01 9.09
N TYR A 219 15.91 5.19 7.99
CA TYR A 219 15.46 4.10 7.12
C TYR A 219 16.64 3.34 6.53
N VAL A 220 17.62 4.08 6.00
CA VAL A 220 18.86 3.53 5.44
C VAL A 220 19.66 2.78 6.50
N LYS A 221 19.80 3.34 7.70
CA LYS A 221 20.50 2.68 8.82
C LYS A 221 19.83 1.35 9.19
N LEU A 222 18.49 1.32 9.27
CA LEU A 222 17.77 0.09 9.56
C LEU A 222 17.92 -0.93 8.43
N ALA A 223 17.78 -0.52 7.17
CA ALA A 223 17.86 -1.42 6.02
C ALA A 223 19.24 -2.09 5.89
N ASN A 224 20.30 -1.46 6.40
CA ASN A 224 21.68 -1.93 6.31
C ASN A 224 22.27 -2.43 7.63
N ASP A 225 21.44 -2.70 8.65
CA ASP A 225 21.94 -3.17 9.94
C ASP A 225 22.24 -4.67 9.90
N ALA A 226 23.52 -5.03 9.89
CA ALA A 226 24.00 -6.41 9.81
C ALA A 226 23.55 -7.31 10.98
N ARG A 227 22.94 -6.77 12.02
CA ARG A 227 22.40 -7.55 13.16
C ARG A 227 21.01 -8.10 12.89
N LEU A 228 20.35 -7.67 11.81
CA LEU A 228 19.03 -8.16 11.42
C LEU A 228 19.12 -9.52 10.73
N GLU A 229 18.13 -10.36 10.91
CA GLU A 229 17.93 -11.57 10.11
C GLU A 229 17.36 -11.26 8.73
N GLY A 230 16.67 -10.15 8.61
CA GLY A 230 16.14 -9.67 7.35
C GLY A 230 15.42 -8.35 7.47
N VAL A 231 15.02 -7.83 6.32
CA VAL A 231 14.27 -6.59 6.19
C VAL A 231 13.10 -6.77 5.22
N VAL A 232 11.97 -6.18 5.58
CA VAL A 232 10.84 -5.99 4.67
C VAL A 232 10.90 -4.57 4.15
N ILE A 233 10.80 -4.41 2.83
CA ILE A 233 10.74 -3.11 2.18
C ILE A 233 9.50 -3.08 1.28
N SER A 234 8.58 -2.15 1.56
CA SER A 234 7.35 -1.98 0.80
C SER A 234 7.21 -0.56 0.28
N GLY A 235 6.95 -0.42 -1.02
CA GLY A 235 6.79 0.90 -1.63
C GLY A 235 6.96 0.93 -3.14
N SER A 236 7.24 2.12 -3.70
CA SER A 236 7.60 2.29 -5.10
C SER A 236 9.05 1.89 -5.36
N ALA A 237 9.38 1.53 -6.61
CA ALA A 237 10.76 1.25 -7.03
C ALA A 237 11.71 2.41 -6.68
N GLU A 238 11.29 3.66 -6.93
CA GLU A 238 12.04 4.88 -6.59
C GLU A 238 12.36 4.99 -5.08
N TYR A 239 11.41 4.61 -4.21
CA TYR A 239 11.62 4.57 -2.76
C TYR A 239 12.64 3.50 -2.35
N LEU A 240 12.71 2.41 -3.10
CA LEU A 240 13.65 1.33 -2.90
C LEU A 240 15.04 1.65 -3.42
N GLU A 241 15.16 2.29 -4.56
CA GLU A 241 16.44 2.71 -5.11
C GLU A 241 17.22 3.54 -4.10
N ASP A 242 16.56 4.49 -3.43
CA ASP A 242 17.16 5.27 -2.34
C ASP A 242 17.64 4.41 -1.14
N MET A 243 17.12 3.18 -0.98
CA MET A 243 17.41 2.32 0.16
C MET A 243 18.29 1.10 -0.18
N ILE A 244 18.10 0.48 -1.36
CA ILE A 244 18.80 -0.75 -1.77
C ILE A 244 20.19 -0.46 -2.34
N PHE A 245 20.41 0.69 -2.98
CA PHE A 245 21.75 1.05 -3.50
C PHE A 245 22.80 1.29 -2.39
N LEU A 246 22.40 1.21 -1.13
CA LEU A 246 23.30 1.28 0.00
C LEU A 246 23.54 -0.13 0.54
N GLN A 247 24.43 -0.87 -0.14
CA GLN A 247 25.15 -2.05 0.38
C GLN A 247 24.34 -2.94 1.34
N VAL A 248 23.23 -3.54 0.90
CA VAL A 248 22.61 -4.64 1.65
C VAL A 248 23.62 -5.78 1.64
N ASP A 249 24.00 -6.26 2.82
CA ASP A 249 24.87 -7.42 2.98
C ASP A 249 24.21 -8.62 2.26
N ASP A 250 24.97 -9.33 1.42
CA ASP A 250 24.49 -10.49 0.66
C ASP A 250 23.87 -11.58 1.56
N GLU A 251 24.13 -11.54 2.87
CA GLU A 251 23.57 -12.47 3.86
C GLU A 251 22.20 -12.02 4.41
N LEU A 252 21.80 -10.75 4.22
CA LEU A 252 20.55 -10.23 4.74
C LEU A 252 19.37 -10.66 3.86
N LYS A 253 18.37 -11.28 4.46
CA LYS A 253 17.14 -11.65 3.73
C LYS A 253 16.28 -10.42 3.48
N VAL A 254 15.96 -10.14 2.22
CA VAL A 254 15.09 -9.00 1.84
C VAL A 254 13.76 -9.53 1.31
N LEU A 255 12.67 -9.11 1.93
CA LEU A 255 11.31 -9.33 1.44
C LEU A 255 10.78 -8.05 0.82
N ASN A 256 10.53 -8.09 -0.49
CA ASN A 256 10.16 -6.93 -1.28
C ASN A 256 8.67 -6.92 -1.61
N GLU A 257 7.99 -5.81 -1.28
CA GLU A 257 6.66 -5.46 -1.80
C GLU A 257 6.79 -4.23 -2.70
N ILE A 258 7.32 -4.43 -3.90
CA ILE A 258 7.55 -3.32 -4.84
C ILE A 258 6.33 -3.13 -5.73
N LYS A 259 5.82 -1.91 -5.76
CA LYS A 259 4.79 -1.48 -6.69
C LYS A 259 5.33 -1.52 -8.12
N GLY A 260 4.69 -2.31 -8.97
CA GLY A 260 4.92 -2.32 -10.41
C GLY A 260 3.68 -1.86 -11.18
N MET A 261 3.68 -2.04 -12.49
CA MET A 261 2.62 -1.56 -13.38
C MET A 261 1.29 -2.31 -13.24
N SER A 262 1.32 -3.52 -12.72
CA SER A 262 0.12 -4.37 -12.57
C SER A 262 -0.71 -4.45 -13.88
N PRO A 263 -0.11 -4.86 -15.01
CA PRO A 263 -0.73 -4.78 -16.33
C PRO A 263 -1.93 -5.70 -16.47
N ILE A 264 -2.87 -5.33 -17.36
CA ILE A 264 -4.04 -6.13 -17.69
C ILE A 264 -4.05 -6.42 -19.19
N ILE A 265 -4.01 -7.71 -19.58
CA ILE A 265 -4.28 -8.14 -20.96
C ILE A 265 -5.80 -8.11 -21.18
N VAL A 266 -6.23 -7.52 -22.30
CA VAL A 266 -7.65 -7.50 -22.70
C VAL A 266 -7.81 -8.04 -24.10
N HIS A 267 -8.52 -9.18 -24.22
CA HIS A 267 -8.88 -9.79 -25.50
C HIS A 267 -10.24 -10.48 -25.39
N LYS A 268 -11.21 -10.02 -26.19
CA LYS A 268 -12.60 -10.53 -26.20
C LYS A 268 -13.20 -10.63 -24.79
N PRO A 269 -13.22 -9.51 -24.03
CA PRO A 269 -13.79 -9.52 -22.69
C PRO A 269 -15.27 -9.90 -22.74
N GLY A 270 -15.77 -10.48 -21.66
CA GLY A 270 -17.16 -10.93 -21.54
C GLY A 270 -18.16 -9.82 -21.72
N ASP A 271 -17.96 -8.77 -20.95
CA ASP A 271 -18.70 -7.52 -20.98
C ASP A 271 -17.69 -6.37 -20.99
N VAL A 272 -17.66 -5.62 -22.09
CA VAL A 272 -16.73 -4.50 -22.28
C VAL A 272 -16.97 -3.39 -21.26
N LYS A 273 -18.21 -3.17 -20.82
CA LYS A 273 -18.53 -2.13 -19.83
C LYS A 273 -18.08 -2.55 -18.43
N ALA A 274 -18.30 -3.81 -18.07
CA ALA A 274 -17.79 -4.35 -16.81
C ALA A 274 -16.27 -4.33 -16.80
N ALA A 275 -15.60 -4.78 -17.86
CA ALA A 275 -14.15 -4.71 -18.00
C ALA A 275 -13.63 -3.28 -17.88
N ALA A 276 -14.28 -2.29 -18.48
CA ALA A 276 -13.89 -0.89 -18.33
C ALA A 276 -14.01 -0.39 -16.89
N LEU A 277 -15.05 -0.79 -16.14
CA LEU A 277 -15.22 -0.43 -14.73
C LEU A 277 -14.15 -1.09 -13.84
N ASP A 278 -13.83 -2.35 -14.09
CA ASP A 278 -12.78 -3.06 -13.36
C ASP A 278 -11.39 -2.47 -13.62
N ILE A 279 -11.09 -2.09 -14.88
CA ILE A 279 -9.86 -1.39 -15.24
C ILE A 279 -9.78 -0.03 -14.54
N ILE A 280 -10.84 0.79 -14.58
CA ILE A 280 -10.89 2.08 -13.92
C ILE A 280 -10.68 1.94 -12.40
N SER A 281 -11.34 0.98 -11.79
CA SER A 281 -11.21 0.69 -10.37
C SER A 281 -9.78 0.24 -10.02
N SER A 282 -9.18 -0.62 -10.85
CA SER A 282 -7.80 -1.07 -10.70
C SER A 282 -6.78 0.06 -10.86
N ALA A 283 -7.02 0.96 -11.83
CA ALA A 283 -6.07 2.01 -12.18
C ALA A 283 -6.14 3.22 -11.25
N PHE A 284 -7.35 3.65 -10.85
CA PHE A 284 -7.54 4.97 -10.30
C PHE A 284 -8.04 5.02 -8.85
N SER A 285 -8.37 3.89 -8.23
CA SER A 285 -8.63 3.85 -6.79
C SER A 285 -7.41 4.36 -6.03
N PHE A 286 -7.64 5.13 -4.97
CA PHE A 286 -6.61 5.85 -4.22
C PHE A 286 -5.70 6.70 -5.13
N SER A 287 -6.28 7.28 -6.20
CA SER A 287 -5.54 8.06 -7.20
C SER A 287 -4.33 7.34 -7.80
N GLY A 288 -4.47 6.03 -8.10
CA GLY A 288 -3.40 5.20 -8.67
C GLY A 288 -2.24 4.88 -7.71
N GLN A 289 -2.39 5.19 -6.43
CA GLN A 289 -1.32 5.09 -5.44
C GLN A 289 -1.28 3.76 -4.67
N ARG A 290 -2.18 2.80 -4.95
CA ARG A 290 -2.16 1.48 -4.29
C ARG A 290 -1.01 0.63 -4.81
N LEU A 291 -0.54 -0.32 -3.99
CA LEU A 291 0.50 -1.28 -4.41
C LEU A 291 0.12 -2.08 -5.66
N PHE A 292 -1.17 -2.34 -5.86
CA PHE A 292 -1.71 -3.12 -6.98
C PHE A 292 -2.42 -2.26 -8.03
N SER A 293 -2.17 -0.96 -8.09
CA SER A 293 -2.78 -0.12 -9.11
C SER A 293 -2.27 -0.49 -10.50
N THR A 294 -3.20 -0.67 -11.43
CA THR A 294 -2.88 -0.90 -12.84
C THR A 294 -2.51 0.41 -13.51
N SER A 295 -1.32 0.51 -14.09
CA SER A 295 -0.89 1.67 -14.88
C SER A 295 -0.80 1.39 -16.38
N LYS A 296 -1.01 0.12 -16.81
CA LYS A 296 -0.97 -0.29 -18.21
C LYS A 296 -2.06 -1.31 -18.54
N ILE A 297 -2.73 -1.13 -19.68
CA ILE A 297 -3.51 -2.19 -20.33
C ILE A 297 -2.90 -2.52 -21.67
N ILE A 298 -2.89 -3.81 -22.00
CA ILE A 298 -2.44 -4.38 -23.26
C ILE A 298 -3.68 -4.94 -23.96
N VAL A 299 -4.14 -4.25 -24.99
CA VAL A 299 -5.42 -4.58 -25.65
C VAL A 299 -5.20 -4.92 -27.12
N THR A 300 -5.85 -5.99 -27.61
CA THR A 300 -5.80 -6.34 -29.02
C THR A 300 -6.55 -5.31 -29.88
N ALA A 301 -6.08 -5.06 -31.09
CA ALA A 301 -6.65 -4.06 -32.02
C ALA A 301 -8.14 -4.28 -32.29
N GLU A 302 -8.61 -5.54 -32.27
CA GLU A 302 -10.01 -5.92 -32.44
C GLU A 302 -10.92 -5.30 -31.35
N ASP A 303 -10.43 -5.22 -30.11
CA ASP A 303 -11.20 -4.76 -28.95
C ASP A 303 -10.90 -3.31 -28.56
N SER A 304 -9.76 -2.75 -29.00
CA SER A 304 -9.20 -1.47 -28.55
C SER A 304 -10.22 -0.34 -28.62
N ASN A 305 -10.83 -0.10 -29.79
CA ASN A 305 -11.77 1.02 -29.95
C ASN A 305 -12.98 0.92 -29.02
N LYS A 306 -13.54 -0.27 -28.84
CA LYS A 306 -14.73 -0.48 -27.99
C LYS A 306 -14.38 -0.28 -26.51
N LEU A 307 -13.25 -0.83 -26.08
CA LEU A 307 -12.79 -0.74 -24.71
C LEU A 307 -12.41 0.70 -24.34
N VAL A 308 -11.63 1.37 -25.17
CA VAL A 308 -11.21 2.76 -24.96
C VAL A 308 -12.41 3.68 -24.83
N ASN A 309 -13.42 3.54 -25.75
CA ASN A 309 -14.64 4.34 -25.66
C ASN A 309 -15.41 4.08 -24.35
N ALA A 310 -15.51 2.83 -23.90
CA ALA A 310 -16.19 2.47 -22.66
C ALA A 310 -15.43 3.05 -21.43
N ILE A 311 -14.09 3.00 -21.42
CA ILE A 311 -13.28 3.61 -20.38
C ILE A 311 -13.48 5.13 -20.38
N LEU A 312 -13.43 5.80 -21.55
CA LEU A 312 -13.63 7.24 -21.68
C LEU A 312 -15.03 7.71 -21.29
N GLU A 313 -16.04 6.90 -21.52
CA GLU A 313 -17.41 7.16 -21.04
C GLU A 313 -17.44 7.16 -19.51
N LYS A 314 -16.88 6.12 -18.89
CA LYS A 314 -16.98 5.90 -17.45
C LYS A 314 -16.02 6.76 -16.61
N VAL A 315 -14.83 7.05 -17.10
CA VAL A 315 -13.87 7.89 -16.35
C VAL A 315 -14.38 9.32 -16.14
N LYS A 316 -15.24 9.81 -17.05
CA LYS A 316 -15.86 11.14 -16.94
C LYS A 316 -16.88 11.25 -15.80
N GLU A 317 -17.40 10.12 -15.35
CA GLU A 317 -18.37 10.03 -14.25
C GLU A 317 -17.69 10.03 -12.87
N LEU A 318 -16.34 9.92 -12.84
CA LEU A 318 -15.60 9.85 -11.58
C LEU A 318 -15.66 11.17 -10.82
N LYS A 319 -16.12 11.13 -9.59
CA LYS A 319 -16.02 12.23 -8.65
C LYS A 319 -14.67 12.17 -7.92
N ILE A 320 -13.82 13.15 -8.21
CA ILE A 320 -12.55 13.34 -7.50
C ILE A 320 -12.76 14.50 -6.53
N GLY A 321 -12.51 14.31 -5.24
CA GLY A 321 -12.83 15.34 -4.24
C GLY A 321 -12.53 14.88 -2.81
N ASP A 322 -13.28 15.45 -1.85
CA ASP A 322 -13.14 15.12 -0.43
C ASP A 322 -13.35 13.63 -0.17
N PRO A 323 -12.30 12.91 0.24
CA PRO A 323 -12.43 11.48 0.51
C PRO A 323 -13.37 11.15 1.69
N ALA A 324 -13.74 12.16 2.49
CA ALA A 324 -14.74 12.03 3.55
C ALA A 324 -16.18 12.03 3.02
N GLU A 325 -16.43 12.41 1.76
CA GLU A 325 -17.74 12.29 1.13
C GLU A 325 -17.99 10.86 0.62
N ALA A 326 -19.20 10.33 0.83
CA ALA A 326 -19.55 8.94 0.55
C ALA A 326 -19.52 8.55 -0.95
N ASP A 327 -19.75 9.52 -1.84
CA ASP A 327 -19.85 9.33 -3.30
C ASP A 327 -18.56 9.67 -4.06
N VAL A 328 -17.49 10.07 -3.35
CA VAL A 328 -16.19 10.32 -3.95
C VAL A 328 -15.52 9.00 -4.32
N PHE A 329 -15.01 8.95 -5.57
CA PHE A 329 -14.31 7.80 -6.11
C PHE A 329 -12.84 7.77 -5.68
N ALA A 330 -12.14 8.91 -5.72
CA ALA A 330 -10.75 9.02 -5.29
C ALA A 330 -10.45 10.39 -4.66
N GLY A 331 -9.59 10.35 -3.65
CA GLY A 331 -9.06 11.50 -2.94
C GLY A 331 -7.83 12.12 -3.63
N PRO A 332 -6.99 12.84 -2.87
CA PRO A 332 -5.80 13.54 -3.39
C PRO A 332 -4.61 12.61 -3.60
N LEU A 333 -3.59 13.12 -4.29
CA LEU A 333 -2.24 12.60 -4.19
C LEU A 333 -1.67 12.86 -2.79
N ILE A 334 -0.84 11.95 -2.31
CA ILE A 334 -0.33 11.96 -0.93
C ILE A 334 0.47 13.22 -0.55
N SER A 335 1.07 13.89 -1.53
CA SER A 335 1.93 15.04 -1.27
C SER A 335 2.03 16.00 -2.46
N ALA A 336 2.50 17.22 -2.18
CA ALA A 336 2.83 18.20 -3.19
C ALA A 336 3.99 17.72 -4.12
N ALA A 337 4.89 16.89 -3.61
CA ALA A 337 5.96 16.30 -4.43
C ALA A 337 5.37 15.35 -5.49
N ASN A 338 4.40 14.49 -5.09
CA ASN A 338 3.69 13.63 -6.04
C ASN A 338 2.88 14.44 -7.06
N ALA A 339 2.30 15.56 -6.65
CA ALA A 339 1.60 16.49 -7.56
C ALA A 339 2.55 17.12 -8.58
N ALA A 340 3.73 17.56 -8.15
CA ALA A 340 4.77 18.09 -9.04
C ALA A 340 5.28 17.03 -10.01
N LYS A 341 5.52 15.80 -9.52
CA LYS A 341 5.87 14.64 -10.35
C LYS A 341 4.81 14.38 -11.42
N PHE A 342 3.52 14.34 -11.00
CA PHE A 342 2.41 14.13 -11.94
C PHE A 342 2.36 15.19 -13.04
N THR A 343 2.46 16.48 -12.67
CA THR A 343 2.46 17.58 -13.64
C THR A 343 3.62 17.46 -14.62
N LYS A 344 4.84 17.23 -14.11
CA LYS A 344 6.05 17.04 -14.95
C LYS A 344 5.90 15.87 -15.90
N THR A 345 5.40 14.72 -15.41
CA THR A 345 5.17 13.53 -16.23
C THR A 345 4.14 13.82 -17.33
N MET A 346 3.04 14.47 -17.01
CA MET A 346 2.01 14.80 -18.00
C MET A 346 2.49 15.83 -19.05
N ASP A 347 3.31 16.78 -18.66
CA ASP A 347 3.90 17.74 -19.61
C ASP A 347 4.83 17.05 -20.63
N SER A 348 5.56 16.00 -20.22
CA SER A 348 6.45 15.23 -21.11
C SER A 348 5.70 14.40 -22.15
N VAL A 349 4.45 14.03 -21.91
CA VAL A 349 3.61 13.21 -22.81
C VAL A 349 2.35 13.91 -23.28
N LYS A 350 2.36 15.23 -23.31
CA LYS A 350 1.16 16.06 -23.55
C LYS A 350 0.42 15.71 -24.84
N GLY A 351 1.13 15.32 -25.89
CA GLY A 351 0.55 14.90 -27.18
C GLY A 351 -0.15 13.55 -27.15
N ASN A 352 0.06 12.77 -26.09
CA ASN A 352 -0.45 11.40 -25.92
C ASN A 352 -1.65 11.32 -24.95
N ILE A 353 -2.01 12.44 -24.30
CA ILE A 353 -3.12 12.49 -23.34
C ILE A 353 -4.45 12.45 -24.09
N LEU A 354 -5.17 11.33 -23.93
CA LEU A 354 -6.49 11.14 -24.47
C LEU A 354 -7.58 11.73 -23.55
N TYR A 355 -7.36 11.69 -22.23
CA TYR A 355 -8.28 12.22 -21.22
C TYR A 355 -7.54 12.67 -19.96
N GLY A 356 -8.08 13.69 -19.28
CA GLY A 356 -7.76 14.04 -17.90
C GLY A 356 -6.48 14.86 -17.74
N ALA A 357 -5.65 14.46 -16.77
CA ALA A 357 -4.41 15.14 -16.37
C ALA A 357 -4.60 16.60 -15.91
N LYS A 358 -5.76 16.95 -15.38
CA LYS A 358 -6.08 18.32 -14.97
C LYS A 358 -6.20 18.41 -13.46
N LYS A 359 -5.70 19.51 -12.89
CA LYS A 359 -5.99 19.83 -11.49
C LYS A 359 -7.50 20.05 -11.34
N VAL A 360 -8.07 19.48 -10.27
CA VAL A 360 -9.48 19.69 -9.93
C VAL A 360 -9.58 21.02 -9.20
N GLU A 361 -10.38 21.93 -9.76
CA GLU A 361 -10.63 23.26 -9.20
C GLU A 361 -11.87 23.23 -8.30
N GLY A 362 -11.82 23.94 -7.17
CA GLY A 362 -12.91 24.06 -6.22
C GLY A 362 -12.44 24.58 -4.87
N GLU A 363 -13.34 25.12 -4.08
CA GLU A 363 -13.02 25.67 -2.75
C GLU A 363 -12.36 24.60 -1.85
N PHE A 364 -12.89 23.40 -1.87
CA PHE A 364 -12.36 22.28 -1.07
C PHE A 364 -10.99 21.80 -1.55
N THR A 365 -10.75 21.75 -2.88
CA THR A 365 -9.55 21.13 -3.47
C THR A 365 -8.33 22.07 -3.54
N GLN A 366 -8.48 23.35 -3.19
CA GLN A 366 -7.42 24.37 -3.34
C GLN A 366 -6.17 24.07 -2.48
N ASN A 367 -6.35 23.47 -1.30
CA ASN A 367 -5.29 23.15 -0.34
C ASN A 367 -4.78 21.70 -0.44
N GLY A 368 -5.27 20.93 -1.40
CA GLY A 368 -4.88 19.54 -1.64
C GLY A 368 -4.39 19.31 -3.07
N SER A 369 -3.88 18.12 -3.32
CA SER A 369 -3.32 17.72 -4.61
C SER A 369 -4.30 16.84 -5.39
N TYR A 370 -5.40 17.43 -5.85
CA TYR A 370 -6.48 16.74 -6.55
C TYR A 370 -6.34 16.85 -8.06
N TYR A 371 -6.34 15.71 -8.75
CA TYR A 371 -6.19 15.65 -10.20
C TYR A 371 -7.16 14.65 -10.81
N THR A 372 -7.71 14.99 -11.99
CA THR A 372 -8.39 13.99 -12.80
C THR A 372 -7.37 12.96 -13.31
N PRO A 373 -7.71 11.66 -13.33
CA PRO A 373 -6.81 10.63 -13.83
C PRO A 373 -6.45 10.86 -15.30
N ALA A 374 -5.26 10.45 -15.69
CA ALA A 374 -4.76 10.55 -17.06
C ALA A 374 -4.90 9.23 -17.80
N ILE A 375 -5.45 9.26 -19.03
CA ILE A 375 -5.45 8.14 -19.96
C ILE A 375 -4.55 8.51 -21.12
N LEU A 376 -3.54 7.67 -21.38
CA LEU A 376 -2.52 7.89 -22.41
C LEU A 376 -2.64 6.82 -23.50
N THR A 377 -2.35 7.23 -24.74
CA THR A 377 -2.26 6.33 -25.88
C THR A 377 -1.22 6.80 -26.88
N GLY A 378 -0.71 5.91 -27.74
CA GLY A 378 0.25 6.27 -28.78
C GLY A 378 1.59 6.75 -28.25
N LEU A 379 1.99 6.31 -27.08
CA LEU A 379 3.35 6.50 -26.57
C LEU A 379 4.36 5.79 -27.48
N SER A 380 5.52 6.39 -27.67
CA SER A 380 6.64 5.73 -28.37
C SER A 380 7.16 4.54 -27.57
N GLU A 381 7.68 3.52 -28.26
CA GLU A 381 8.15 2.28 -27.64
C GLU A 381 9.29 2.46 -26.63
N ASP A 382 10.02 3.57 -26.70
CA ASP A 382 11.09 3.95 -25.77
C ASP A 382 10.60 4.79 -24.58
N ASN A 383 9.29 4.96 -24.41
CA ASN A 383 8.75 5.76 -23.33
C ASN A 383 8.67 4.95 -22.02
N ASP A 384 9.33 5.41 -20.97
CA ASP A 384 9.41 4.75 -19.67
C ASP A 384 8.03 4.41 -19.08
N LEU A 385 6.99 5.20 -19.36
CA LEU A 385 5.62 4.96 -18.88
C LEU A 385 4.98 3.68 -19.45
N LEU A 386 5.58 3.06 -20.47
CA LEU A 386 5.15 1.74 -20.95
C LEU A 386 5.75 0.58 -20.15
N TYR A 387 6.81 0.82 -19.38
CA TYR A 387 7.57 -0.24 -18.70
C TYR A 387 7.65 -0.07 -17.19
N MET A 388 7.56 1.16 -16.69
CA MET A 388 7.70 1.50 -15.26
C MET A 388 6.45 2.18 -14.70
N ASP A 389 6.01 1.75 -13.52
CA ASP A 389 4.87 2.39 -12.85
C ASP A 389 5.23 3.78 -12.31
N PRO A 390 4.52 4.84 -12.72
CA PRO A 390 4.78 6.18 -12.21
C PRO A 390 4.33 6.41 -10.76
N GLY A 391 3.53 5.50 -10.16
CA GLY A 391 2.93 5.69 -8.84
C GLY A 391 1.88 6.81 -8.80
N LEU A 392 1.22 7.07 -9.92
CA LEU A 392 0.35 8.23 -10.18
C LEU A 392 -0.95 7.76 -10.84
N PRO A 393 -2.00 8.59 -10.90
CA PRO A 393 -3.27 8.23 -11.57
C PRO A 393 -3.12 8.28 -13.10
N VAL A 394 -2.33 7.36 -13.63
CA VAL A 394 -2.01 7.25 -15.06
C VAL A 394 -2.34 5.86 -15.55
N LEU A 395 -3.04 5.77 -16.68
CA LEU A 395 -3.31 4.53 -17.40
C LEU A 395 -2.80 4.63 -18.83
N CYS A 396 -1.79 3.83 -19.15
CA CYS A 396 -1.26 3.70 -20.51
C CYS A 396 -2.02 2.60 -21.27
N ILE A 397 -2.44 2.90 -22.49
CA ILE A 397 -3.10 1.95 -23.37
C ILE A 397 -2.14 1.54 -24.47
N LYS A 398 -1.66 0.30 -24.42
CA LYS A 398 -0.87 -0.34 -25.47
C LYS A 398 -1.78 -1.20 -26.32
N THR A 399 -1.85 -0.90 -27.62
CA THR A 399 -2.62 -1.71 -28.59
C THR A 399 -1.66 -2.61 -29.34
N VAL A 400 -1.96 -3.90 -29.38
CA VAL A 400 -1.20 -4.95 -30.10
C VAL A 400 -2.09 -5.60 -31.16
N GLN A 401 -1.48 -6.28 -32.16
CA GLN A 401 -2.23 -6.89 -33.24
C GLN A 401 -2.77 -8.27 -32.85
N THR A 402 -1.98 -9.04 -32.14
CA THR A 402 -2.30 -10.43 -31.76
C THR A 402 -2.28 -10.64 -30.26
N VAL A 403 -2.84 -11.76 -29.82
CA VAL A 403 -2.77 -12.19 -28.42
C VAL A 403 -1.34 -12.59 -28.03
N ASP A 404 -0.57 -13.15 -28.97
CA ASP A 404 0.81 -13.54 -28.70
C ASP A 404 1.66 -12.31 -28.42
N GLU A 405 1.52 -11.24 -29.23
CA GLU A 405 2.14 -9.95 -28.91
C GLU A 405 1.72 -9.37 -27.54
N ALA A 406 0.47 -9.66 -27.09
CA ALA A 406 0.04 -9.21 -25.78
C ALA A 406 0.78 -9.94 -24.63
N PHE A 407 1.09 -11.21 -24.82
CA PHE A 407 1.90 -11.97 -23.85
C PHE A 407 3.37 -11.56 -23.88
N GLU A 408 3.94 -11.31 -25.07
CA GLU A 408 5.30 -10.75 -25.22
C GLU A 408 5.40 -9.38 -24.51
N GLU A 409 4.45 -8.49 -24.72
CA GLU A 409 4.40 -7.19 -24.08
C GLU A 409 4.21 -7.29 -22.54
N LEU A 410 3.54 -8.33 -22.05
CA LEU A 410 3.43 -8.62 -20.63
C LEU A 410 4.79 -9.00 -20.03
N GLU A 411 5.55 -9.84 -20.72
CA GLU A 411 6.89 -10.28 -20.28
C GLU A 411 7.91 -9.12 -20.22
N GLU A 412 7.80 -8.17 -21.15
CA GLU A 412 8.65 -6.98 -21.20
C GLU A 412 8.27 -5.93 -20.14
N THR A 413 7.07 -6.05 -19.54
CA THR A 413 6.57 -5.07 -18.58
C THR A 413 7.03 -5.40 -17.16
N GLU A 414 7.49 -4.40 -16.41
CA GLU A 414 7.75 -4.53 -14.98
C GLU A 414 6.43 -4.74 -14.21
N CYS A 415 6.01 -5.99 -14.10
CA CYS A 415 4.71 -6.37 -13.52
C CYS A 415 4.62 -6.07 -12.02
N GLY A 416 5.73 -6.15 -11.30
CA GLY A 416 5.73 -6.01 -9.85
C GLY A 416 4.94 -7.12 -9.15
N LEU A 417 3.90 -6.76 -8.43
CA LEU A 417 3.18 -7.67 -7.52
C LEU A 417 2.02 -8.42 -8.17
N CYS A 418 1.48 -7.93 -9.28
CA CYS A 418 0.34 -8.60 -9.92
C CYS A 418 0.20 -8.29 -11.41
N ALA A 419 -0.58 -9.13 -12.09
CA ALA A 419 -1.08 -8.90 -13.44
C ALA A 419 -2.49 -9.49 -13.59
N GLY A 420 -3.23 -9.04 -14.60
CA GLY A 420 -4.58 -9.49 -14.88
C GLY A 420 -4.83 -9.85 -16.34
N ILE A 421 -5.90 -10.62 -16.56
CA ILE A 421 -6.44 -10.88 -17.88
C ILE A 421 -7.95 -10.71 -17.90
N MET A 422 -8.47 -10.09 -18.94
CA MET A 422 -9.91 -9.96 -19.21
C MET A 422 -10.25 -10.62 -20.54
N THR A 423 -10.81 -11.82 -20.51
CA THR A 423 -11.15 -12.61 -21.68
C THR A 423 -12.25 -13.63 -21.39
N LYS A 424 -13.01 -14.02 -22.45
CA LYS A 424 -13.93 -15.18 -22.40
C LYS A 424 -13.26 -16.50 -22.74
N ASP A 425 -12.07 -16.49 -23.35
CA ASP A 425 -11.43 -17.71 -23.83
C ASP A 425 -10.75 -18.45 -22.65
N PRO A 426 -11.26 -19.65 -22.26
CA PRO A 426 -10.67 -20.43 -21.17
C PRO A 426 -9.21 -20.82 -21.41
N ARG A 427 -8.81 -21.00 -22.68
CA ARG A 427 -7.43 -21.36 -23.05
C ARG A 427 -6.47 -20.21 -22.78
N LEU A 428 -6.91 -18.99 -23.03
CA LEU A 428 -6.11 -17.79 -22.71
C LEU A 428 -6.02 -17.57 -21.21
N ILE A 429 -7.08 -17.87 -20.46
CA ILE A 429 -7.03 -17.84 -18.98
C ILE A 429 -6.02 -18.88 -18.47
N GLU A 430 -6.05 -20.11 -18.96
CA GLU A 430 -5.11 -21.17 -18.58
C GLU A 430 -3.66 -20.78 -18.94
N ARG A 431 -3.45 -20.25 -20.15
CA ARG A 431 -2.16 -19.74 -20.60
C ARG A 431 -1.64 -18.65 -19.65
N PHE A 432 -2.46 -17.64 -19.36
CA PHE A 432 -2.09 -16.55 -18.45
C PHE A 432 -1.74 -17.06 -17.05
N LEU A 433 -2.54 -17.97 -16.51
CA LEU A 433 -2.28 -18.54 -15.18
C LEU A 433 -0.97 -19.35 -15.11
N SER A 434 -0.54 -19.93 -16.26
CA SER A 434 0.69 -20.73 -16.34
C SER A 434 1.93 -19.89 -16.70
N GLU A 435 1.80 -18.90 -17.59
CA GLU A 435 2.94 -18.18 -18.16
C GLU A 435 3.26 -16.86 -17.42
N ALA A 436 2.26 -16.14 -16.88
CA ALA A 436 2.55 -14.88 -16.20
C ALA A 436 3.38 -15.10 -14.92
N ASP A 437 4.58 -14.55 -14.88
CA ASP A 437 5.49 -14.65 -13.72
C ASP A 437 5.25 -13.49 -12.73
N VAL A 438 4.15 -13.59 -11.97
CA VAL A 438 3.77 -12.62 -10.94
C VAL A 438 3.20 -13.32 -9.72
N LEU A 439 3.33 -12.67 -8.55
CA LEU A 439 2.83 -13.21 -7.29
C LEU A 439 1.31 -13.38 -7.26
N ASN A 440 0.58 -12.40 -7.80
CA ASN A 440 -0.87 -12.39 -7.78
C ASN A 440 -1.43 -12.25 -9.19
N LYS A 441 -2.38 -13.11 -9.52
CA LYS A 441 -3.05 -13.13 -10.83
C LYS A 441 -4.54 -12.92 -10.63
N PHE A 442 -5.17 -12.08 -11.44
CA PHE A 442 -6.60 -11.88 -11.42
C PHE A 442 -7.23 -12.04 -12.81
N VAL A 443 -8.45 -12.54 -12.86
CA VAL A 443 -9.13 -12.93 -14.10
C VAL A 443 -10.54 -12.37 -14.11
N ASN A 444 -10.85 -11.53 -15.09
CA ASN A 444 -12.20 -10.93 -15.29
C ASN A 444 -12.72 -10.19 -14.05
N GLU A 445 -11.85 -9.56 -13.32
CA GLU A 445 -12.17 -8.79 -12.12
C GLU A 445 -11.17 -7.63 -11.93
N SER A 446 -11.45 -6.73 -10.99
CA SER A 446 -10.53 -5.67 -10.62
C SER A 446 -9.39 -6.18 -9.75
N SER A 447 -8.21 -5.56 -9.81
CA SER A 447 -7.11 -5.80 -8.87
C SER A 447 -7.47 -5.52 -7.40
N LEU A 448 -8.59 -4.82 -7.16
CA LEU A 448 -9.13 -4.60 -5.81
C LEU A 448 -9.65 -5.88 -5.15
N SER A 449 -10.01 -6.90 -5.94
CA SER A 449 -10.42 -8.21 -5.43
C SER A 449 -9.26 -9.04 -4.92
N LEU A 450 -8.03 -8.67 -5.28
CA LEU A 450 -6.84 -9.38 -4.84
C LEU A 450 -6.76 -9.38 -3.32
N ARG A 451 -6.87 -10.57 -2.77
CA ARG A 451 -6.54 -10.84 -1.37
C ARG A 451 -5.06 -11.09 -1.32
N PRO A 452 -4.28 -10.26 -0.64
CA PRO A 452 -2.86 -10.34 -0.78
C PRO A 452 -2.31 -11.66 -0.25
N ALA A 453 -1.82 -12.47 -1.21
CA ALA A 453 -0.70 -13.36 -0.91
C ALA A 453 0.61 -12.57 -0.67
N VAL A 454 0.51 -11.24 -0.68
CA VAL A 454 1.60 -10.28 -0.71
C VAL A 454 2.21 -10.02 0.65
N TYR A 455 1.42 -10.14 1.71
CA TYR A 455 2.02 -10.00 3.03
C TYR A 455 2.80 -11.26 3.31
N ALA A 456 4.07 -11.08 3.64
CA ALA A 456 4.96 -12.16 3.97
C ALA A 456 4.29 -13.09 5.00
N ARG A 457 4.34 -14.39 4.72
CA ARG A 457 3.81 -15.41 5.63
C ARG A 457 4.76 -15.57 6.80
N ALA A 458 4.26 -16.01 7.96
CA ALA A 458 5.10 -16.29 9.11
C ALA A 458 6.29 -17.22 8.77
N GLU A 459 6.09 -18.18 7.86
CA GLU A 459 7.13 -19.08 7.35
C GLU A 459 8.30 -18.36 6.68
N GLU A 460 8.05 -17.23 6.01
CA GLU A 460 9.08 -16.45 5.30
C GLU A 460 10.01 -15.71 6.25
N PHE A 461 9.59 -15.52 7.50
CA PHE A 461 10.39 -14.93 8.57
C PHE A 461 11.24 -15.95 9.33
N LEU A 462 11.29 -17.18 8.85
CA LEU A 462 12.19 -18.22 9.35
C LEU A 462 13.36 -18.40 8.36
N LYS A 463 14.59 -18.49 8.87
CA LYS A 463 15.81 -18.62 8.07
C LYS A 463 16.35 -20.06 8.13
#